data_d9736abd43b0baddca380c822e1b1454
#
_entry.id   d9736abd43b0baddca380c822e1b1454
#
_cell.length_a   1.000
_cell.length_b   1.000
_cell.length_c   1.000
_cell.angle_alpha   90.00
_cell.angle_beta   90.00
_cell.angle_gamma   90.00
#
_symmetry.space_group_name_H-M   'P 1'
#
loop_
_entity.id
_entity.type
_entity.pdbx_description
1 polymer ?
#
loop_
_entity_poly.entity_id
_entity_poly.type
_entity_poly.pdbx_seq_one_letter_code
_entity_poly.pdbx_strand_id
1 'polypeptide(L)'
;IIMIHECGHFLFAKLFKVKVNEFSIGMGPAVFKRKKGETQYSVRVLPIGGYVSMEGEDQDSDDDGAFNKKPVWQKMIIVAAGAFMNLLLGVIIMCIMLSTSGDLIGTNTIKSFYDGAVSEQYGLKEGDRFLEIDGHHVWSERDLSFLMSRSKDGVFDFVVERDGQKVELSDVHFDTEQQDGITLIKYDFVIIGEKPNFLNVVKNSFTQSASVVRMVWLSLFDLVTGRYGMSELAGPVGT
;
A
#
# COMPACT_ATOMS: atom_id res chain seq x y z
N ILE A 1 14.55 0.70 -2.31
CA ILE A 1 13.67 1.47 -1.42
C ILE A 1 14.47 2.61 -0.78
N ILE A 2 15.52 2.36 0.02
CA ILE A 2 16.26 3.40 0.75
C ILE A 2 16.82 4.47 -0.20
N MET A 3 17.48 4.09 -1.27
CA MET A 3 18.02 5.04 -2.24
C MET A 3 16.93 5.96 -2.84
N ILE A 4 15.76 5.44 -3.15
CA ILE A 4 14.63 6.23 -3.67
C ILE A 4 14.09 7.18 -2.61
N HIS A 5 14.04 6.73 -1.36
CA HIS A 5 13.70 7.54 -0.20
C HIS A 5 14.63 8.76 -0.08
N GLU A 6 15.94 8.53 -0.08
CA GLU A 6 16.96 9.60 -0.02
C GLU A 6 16.90 10.53 -1.23
N CYS A 7 16.61 9.98 -2.43
CA CYS A 7 16.37 10.80 -3.61
C CYS A 7 15.17 11.74 -3.42
N GLY A 8 14.16 11.35 -2.68
CA GLY A 8 13.01 12.21 -2.34
C GLY A 8 13.46 13.45 -1.57
N HIS A 9 14.17 13.26 -0.46
CA HIS A 9 14.71 14.36 0.34
C HIS A 9 15.60 15.26 -0.49
N PHE A 10 16.51 14.67 -1.27
CA PHE A 10 17.43 15.40 -2.13
C PHE A 10 16.72 16.27 -3.17
N LEU A 11 15.76 15.71 -3.90
CA LEU A 11 15.03 16.42 -4.96
C LEU A 11 14.25 17.61 -4.41
N PHE A 12 13.50 17.41 -3.31
CA PHE A 12 12.71 18.49 -2.72
C PHE A 12 13.59 19.51 -2.00
N ALA A 13 14.70 19.11 -1.38
CA ALA A 13 15.69 20.06 -0.86
C ALA A 13 16.22 20.97 -1.97
N LYS A 14 16.61 20.41 -3.12
CA LYS A 14 17.06 21.20 -4.28
C LYS A 14 15.95 22.06 -4.86
N LEU A 15 14.71 21.57 -4.93
CA LEU A 15 13.55 22.34 -5.42
C LEU A 15 13.32 23.60 -4.56
N PHE A 16 13.43 23.48 -3.24
CA PHE A 16 13.29 24.58 -2.31
C PHE A 16 14.58 25.38 -2.05
N LYS A 17 15.62 25.12 -2.88
CA LYS A 17 16.92 25.80 -2.77
C LYS A 17 17.54 25.64 -1.38
N VAL A 18 17.41 24.45 -0.79
CA VAL A 18 18.19 24.05 0.37
C VAL A 18 19.55 23.57 -0.11
N LYS A 19 20.58 24.05 0.54
CA LYS A 19 21.95 23.61 0.26
C LYS A 19 22.15 22.19 0.76
N VAL A 20 22.45 21.28 -0.18
CA VAL A 20 22.76 19.89 0.12
C VAL A 20 24.26 19.71 0.10
N ASN A 21 24.85 19.40 1.23
CA ASN A 21 26.27 19.21 1.42
C ASN A 21 26.73 17.87 0.84
N GLU A 22 26.01 16.79 1.16
CA GLU A 22 26.34 15.45 0.67
C GLU A 22 25.08 14.65 0.34
N PHE A 23 25.15 13.93 -0.79
CA PHE A 23 24.23 12.85 -1.14
C PHE A 23 25.03 11.56 -1.20
N SER A 24 24.71 10.60 -0.30
CA SER A 24 25.47 9.38 -0.16
C SER A 24 24.64 8.15 -0.43
N ILE A 25 25.19 7.23 -1.23
CA ILE A 25 24.68 5.86 -1.40
C ILE A 25 25.54 4.94 -0.54
N GLY A 26 24.89 4.22 0.40
CA GLY A 26 25.56 3.36 1.35
C GLY A 26 26.03 4.07 2.61
N MET A 27 26.64 3.32 3.51
CA MET A 27 27.18 3.75 4.80
C MET A 27 28.67 3.37 4.95
N GLY A 28 29.34 3.95 5.94
CA GLY A 28 30.74 3.69 6.23
C GLY A 28 31.70 4.54 5.42
N PRO A 29 32.98 4.14 5.27
CA PRO A 29 33.99 4.87 4.53
C PRO A 29 33.61 5.05 3.05
N ALA A 30 33.85 6.22 2.49
CA ALA A 30 33.56 6.46 1.08
C ALA A 30 34.63 5.83 0.17
N VAL A 31 34.16 5.04 -0.80
CA VAL A 31 34.98 4.44 -1.86
C VAL A 31 35.15 5.41 -3.01
N PHE A 32 34.09 6.16 -3.32
CA PHE A 32 34.12 7.14 -4.39
C PHE A 32 33.45 8.44 -3.93
N LYS A 33 34.09 9.56 -4.26
CA LYS A 33 33.57 10.91 -4.00
C LYS A 33 33.70 11.78 -5.23
N ARG A 34 32.67 12.52 -5.58
CA ARG A 34 32.68 13.50 -6.64
C ARG A 34 31.91 14.74 -6.24
N LYS A 35 32.54 15.90 -6.25
CA LYS A 35 31.86 17.17 -6.00
C LYS A 35 31.31 17.72 -7.31
N LYS A 36 30.03 18.11 -7.32
CA LYS A 36 29.39 18.81 -8.45
C LYS A 36 28.60 20.00 -7.89
N GLY A 37 29.07 21.20 -8.19
CA GLY A 37 28.55 22.43 -7.58
C GLY A 37 28.80 22.43 -6.06
N GLU A 38 27.79 22.68 -5.29
CA GLU A 38 27.86 22.70 -3.81
C GLU A 38 27.72 21.30 -3.17
N THR A 39 27.22 20.30 -3.90
CA THR A 39 26.92 18.97 -3.39
C THR A 39 28.05 17.98 -3.67
N GLN A 40 28.43 17.23 -2.64
CA GLN A 40 29.31 16.07 -2.76
C GLN A 40 28.44 14.81 -2.96
N TYR A 41 28.71 14.08 -4.02
CA TYR A 41 28.11 12.75 -4.26
C TYR A 41 29.11 11.68 -3.82
N SER A 42 28.67 10.73 -3.01
CA SER A 42 29.54 9.66 -2.53
C SER A 42 28.89 8.28 -2.64
N VAL A 43 29.75 7.29 -2.88
CA VAL A 43 29.40 5.88 -2.78
C VAL A 43 30.26 5.28 -1.66
N ARG A 44 29.64 4.54 -0.75
CA ARG A 44 30.28 4.02 0.45
C ARG A 44 30.34 2.50 0.44
N VAL A 45 31.23 1.95 1.28
CA VAL A 45 31.57 0.50 1.31
C VAL A 45 30.36 -0.38 1.56
N LEU A 46 29.52 -0.01 2.53
CA LEU A 46 28.34 -0.80 2.88
C LEU A 46 27.16 -0.38 2.00
N PRO A 47 26.64 -1.27 1.12
CA PRO A 47 25.52 -0.95 0.23
C PRO A 47 24.17 -0.94 0.97
N ILE A 48 24.18 -0.69 2.24
CA ILE A 48 23.02 -0.61 3.12
C ILE A 48 22.81 0.84 3.52
N GLY A 49 21.62 1.39 3.22
CA GLY A 49 21.32 2.77 3.57
C GLY A 49 21.78 3.79 2.55
N GLY A 50 21.75 5.01 2.96
CA GLY A 50 22.15 6.22 2.29
C GLY A 50 21.82 7.38 3.20
N TYR A 51 22.19 8.58 2.82
CA TYR A 51 21.75 9.79 3.50
C TYR A 51 21.88 11.03 2.61
N VAL A 52 21.10 12.02 2.96
CA VAL A 52 21.19 13.38 2.42
C VAL A 52 21.57 14.29 3.58
N SER A 53 22.72 14.94 3.51
CA SER A 53 23.12 15.95 4.50
C SER A 53 22.79 17.33 3.99
N MET A 54 21.92 18.03 4.70
CA MET A 54 21.49 19.39 4.37
C MET A 54 22.15 20.40 5.32
N GLU A 55 22.50 21.55 4.79
CA GLU A 55 23.01 22.66 5.61
C GLU A 55 21.94 23.11 6.59
N GLY A 56 22.29 23.25 7.86
CA GLY A 56 21.34 23.72 8.87
C GLY A 56 20.28 22.69 9.31
N GLU A 57 20.51 21.40 9.09
CA GLU A 57 19.62 20.32 9.51
C GLU A 57 19.89 19.90 10.97
N ASP A 58 21.15 19.55 11.27
CA ASP A 58 21.57 19.08 12.59
C ASP A 58 22.01 20.23 13.51
N GLN A 59 22.53 21.29 12.94
CA GLN A 59 23.01 22.47 13.65
C GLN A 59 22.57 23.73 12.94
N ASP A 60 22.25 24.79 13.69
CA ASP A 60 21.86 26.05 13.09
C ASP A 60 23.00 26.62 12.20
N SER A 61 22.64 27.06 11.03
CA SER A 61 23.55 27.66 10.05
C SER A 61 23.05 29.02 9.60
N ASP A 62 23.99 29.92 9.38
CA ASP A 62 23.71 31.29 8.88
C ASP A 62 23.65 31.35 7.35
N ASP A 63 23.90 30.26 6.65
CA ASP A 63 23.79 30.18 5.19
C ASP A 63 22.33 30.45 4.75
N ASP A 64 22.14 31.26 3.72
CA ASP A 64 20.78 31.59 3.21
C ASP A 64 20.06 30.35 2.63
N GLY A 65 20.82 29.35 2.20
CA GLY A 65 20.32 28.06 1.74
C GLY A 65 20.08 27.04 2.86
N ALA A 66 20.27 27.42 4.14
CA ALA A 66 20.15 26.47 5.23
C ALA A 66 18.70 26.00 5.44
N PHE A 67 18.55 24.73 5.79
CA PHE A 67 17.26 24.07 6.09
C PHE A 67 16.55 24.77 7.28
N ASN A 68 17.30 25.14 8.35
CA ASN A 68 16.73 25.81 9.51
C ASN A 68 16.08 27.16 9.17
N LYS A 69 16.53 27.86 8.11
CA LYS A 69 15.96 29.15 7.65
C LYS A 69 14.73 29.02 6.77
N LYS A 70 14.40 27.81 6.30
CA LYS A 70 13.21 27.59 5.44
C LYS A 70 11.91 27.63 6.24
N PRO A 71 10.80 28.10 5.63
CA PRO A 71 9.49 28.05 6.28
C PRO A 71 9.07 26.62 6.62
N VAL A 72 8.29 26.47 7.69
CA VAL A 72 7.91 25.15 8.23
C VAL A 72 7.29 24.22 7.19
N TRP A 73 6.43 24.75 6.31
CA TRP A 73 5.80 23.91 5.27
C TRP A 73 6.80 23.31 4.27
N GLN A 74 7.90 24.03 3.93
CA GLN A 74 8.94 23.46 3.07
C GLN A 74 9.72 22.35 3.79
N LYS A 75 10.04 22.55 5.06
CA LYS A 75 10.66 21.53 5.90
C LYS A 75 9.80 20.27 5.96
N MET A 76 8.49 20.43 6.21
CA MET A 76 7.55 19.30 6.24
C MET A 76 7.50 18.54 4.91
N ILE A 77 7.47 19.25 3.78
CA ILE A 77 7.48 18.60 2.45
C ILE A 77 8.79 17.86 2.23
N ILE A 78 9.95 18.44 2.56
CA ILE A 78 11.23 17.77 2.41
C ILE A 78 11.28 16.50 3.24
N VAL A 79 10.85 16.56 4.51
CA VAL A 79 10.82 15.37 5.39
C VAL A 79 9.85 14.31 4.89
N ALA A 80 8.68 14.69 4.38
CA ALA A 80 7.70 13.75 3.84
C ALA A 80 8.08 13.18 2.48
N ALA A 81 8.97 13.84 1.74
CA ALA A 81 9.33 13.49 0.35
C ALA A 81 9.94 12.09 0.23
N GLY A 82 10.70 11.63 1.21
CA GLY A 82 11.27 10.29 1.22
C GLY A 82 10.18 9.21 1.21
N ALA A 83 9.21 9.32 2.11
CA ALA A 83 8.07 8.41 2.19
C ALA A 83 7.20 8.49 0.92
N PHE A 84 6.97 9.70 0.41
CA PHE A 84 6.23 9.92 -0.84
C PHE A 84 6.88 9.21 -2.04
N MET A 85 8.20 9.31 -2.17
CA MET A 85 8.93 8.65 -3.26
C MET A 85 8.89 7.12 -3.15
N ASN A 86 8.88 6.56 -1.95
CA ASN A 86 8.69 5.12 -1.76
C ASN A 86 7.28 4.68 -2.14
N LEU A 87 6.25 5.48 -1.81
CA LEU A 87 4.88 5.21 -2.26
C LEU A 87 4.77 5.27 -3.79
N LEU A 88 5.37 6.27 -4.42
CA LEU A 88 5.40 6.41 -5.87
C LEU A 88 6.10 5.20 -6.53
N LEU A 89 7.22 4.74 -5.96
CA LEU A 89 7.89 3.52 -6.41
C LEU A 89 6.97 2.30 -6.30
N GLY A 90 6.21 2.18 -5.22
CA GLY A 90 5.22 1.11 -5.03
C GLY A 90 4.16 1.09 -6.14
N VAL A 91 3.62 2.27 -6.49
CA VAL A 91 2.66 2.42 -7.59
C VAL A 91 3.31 2.02 -8.94
N ILE A 92 4.55 2.45 -9.19
CA ILE A 92 5.27 2.10 -10.43
C ILE A 92 5.48 0.58 -10.53
N ILE A 93 5.91 -0.07 -9.44
CA ILE A 93 6.07 -1.52 -9.40
C ILE A 93 4.73 -2.21 -9.66
N MET A 94 3.64 -1.75 -9.05
CA MET A 94 2.30 -2.29 -9.27
C MET A 94 1.87 -2.13 -10.74
N CYS A 95 2.14 -0.97 -11.37
CA CYS A 95 1.89 -0.77 -12.80
C CYS A 95 2.63 -1.79 -13.67
N ILE A 96 3.91 -2.04 -13.37
CA ILE A 96 4.72 -3.03 -14.08
C ILE A 96 4.13 -4.43 -13.90
N MET A 97 3.82 -4.81 -12.65
CA MET A 97 3.24 -6.13 -12.34
C MET A 97 1.93 -6.36 -13.09
N LEU A 98 0.98 -5.42 -13.00
CA LEU A 98 -0.32 -5.54 -13.68
C LEU A 98 -0.20 -5.53 -15.21
N SER A 99 0.84 -4.89 -15.75
CA SER A 99 1.08 -4.88 -17.21
C SER A 99 1.72 -6.16 -17.72
N THR A 100 2.49 -6.85 -16.88
CA THR A 100 3.33 -7.98 -17.32
C THR A 100 2.80 -9.34 -16.87
N SER A 101 1.88 -9.40 -15.89
CA SER A 101 1.31 -10.66 -15.39
C SER A 101 0.58 -11.46 -16.46
N GLY A 102 -0.01 -10.79 -17.45
CA GLY A 102 -0.88 -11.44 -18.46
C GLY A 102 -2.24 -11.85 -17.92
N ASP A 103 -2.48 -11.70 -16.63
CA ASP A 103 -3.71 -12.06 -15.96
C ASP A 103 -4.78 -10.97 -16.11
N LEU A 104 -6.03 -11.34 -15.88
CA LEU A 104 -7.11 -10.37 -15.77
C LEU A 104 -6.99 -9.61 -14.43
N ILE A 105 -7.25 -8.33 -14.48
CA ILE A 105 -7.34 -7.50 -13.26
C ILE A 105 -8.71 -7.77 -12.63
N GLY A 106 -8.72 -8.36 -11.44
CA GLY A 106 -9.95 -8.61 -10.70
C GLY A 106 -10.64 -7.33 -10.27
N THR A 107 -11.95 -7.30 -10.45
CA THR A 107 -12.81 -6.21 -9.97
C THR A 107 -13.45 -6.58 -8.64
N ASN A 108 -14.29 -5.72 -8.11
CA ASN A 108 -15.14 -6.00 -6.95
C ASN A 108 -16.59 -6.34 -7.35
N THR A 109 -16.80 -6.96 -8.53
CA THR A 109 -18.13 -7.27 -9.07
C THR A 109 -18.28 -8.76 -9.27
N ILE A 110 -19.39 -9.33 -8.82
CA ILE A 110 -19.70 -10.76 -8.97
C ILE A 110 -20.00 -11.05 -10.44
N LYS A 111 -19.32 -12.06 -10.98
CA LYS A 111 -19.55 -12.58 -12.33
C LYS A 111 -20.59 -13.70 -12.33
N SER A 112 -20.41 -14.68 -11.44
CA SER A 112 -21.22 -15.89 -11.35
C SER A 112 -21.00 -16.55 -10.00
N PHE A 113 -21.90 -17.44 -9.62
CA PHE A 113 -21.76 -18.27 -8.43
C PHE A 113 -21.34 -19.69 -8.80
N TYR A 114 -20.75 -20.40 -7.85
CA TYR A 114 -20.55 -21.85 -7.96
C TYR A 114 -21.86 -22.58 -7.64
N ASP A 115 -21.99 -23.82 -8.13
CA ASP A 115 -23.18 -24.63 -7.86
C ASP A 115 -23.38 -24.82 -6.36
N GLY A 116 -24.57 -24.45 -5.87
CA GLY A 116 -24.93 -24.56 -4.48
C GLY A 116 -24.39 -23.43 -3.59
N ALA A 117 -24.05 -22.26 -4.17
CA ALA A 117 -23.57 -21.11 -3.42
C ALA A 117 -24.53 -20.75 -2.26
N VAL A 118 -23.95 -20.60 -1.07
CA VAL A 118 -24.68 -20.24 0.14
C VAL A 118 -25.03 -18.75 0.12
N SER A 119 -24.08 -17.91 -0.26
CA SER A 119 -24.24 -16.46 -0.25
C SER A 119 -25.33 -15.95 -1.19
N GLU A 120 -25.61 -16.66 -2.29
CA GLU A 120 -26.71 -16.37 -3.21
C GLU A 120 -28.08 -16.49 -2.49
N GLN A 121 -28.23 -17.48 -1.59
CA GLN A 121 -29.46 -17.69 -0.82
C GLN A 121 -29.73 -16.55 0.18
N TYR A 122 -28.68 -15.83 0.59
CA TYR A 122 -28.76 -14.66 1.47
C TYR A 122 -28.87 -13.34 0.71
N GLY A 123 -29.10 -13.39 -0.61
CA GLY A 123 -29.49 -12.24 -1.41
C GLY A 123 -28.42 -11.60 -2.28
N LEU A 124 -27.19 -12.10 -2.28
CA LEU A 124 -26.19 -11.71 -3.28
C LEU A 124 -26.63 -12.16 -4.67
N LYS A 125 -26.31 -11.41 -5.70
CA LYS A 125 -26.68 -11.68 -7.11
C LYS A 125 -25.53 -11.46 -8.06
N GLU A 126 -25.58 -12.10 -9.21
CA GLU A 126 -24.71 -11.80 -10.32
C GLU A 126 -24.82 -10.32 -10.73
N GLY A 127 -23.70 -9.67 -10.99
CA GLY A 127 -23.62 -8.26 -11.29
C GLY A 127 -23.51 -7.32 -10.07
N ASP A 128 -23.70 -7.82 -8.84
CA ASP A 128 -23.50 -7.02 -7.64
C ASP A 128 -22.06 -6.55 -7.55
N ARG A 129 -21.88 -5.23 -7.36
CA ARG A 129 -20.58 -4.62 -7.10
C ARG A 129 -20.46 -4.31 -5.62
N PHE A 130 -19.52 -4.94 -4.94
CA PHE A 130 -19.26 -4.69 -3.53
C PHE A 130 -18.79 -3.25 -3.30
N LEU A 131 -19.49 -2.50 -2.46
CA LEU A 131 -19.13 -1.16 -2.03
C LEU A 131 -18.55 -1.17 -0.62
N GLU A 132 -19.16 -1.93 0.29
CA GLU A 132 -18.76 -2.03 1.70
C GLU A 132 -18.94 -3.45 2.22
N ILE A 133 -18.08 -3.85 3.16
CA ILE A 133 -18.16 -5.06 3.98
C ILE A 133 -17.97 -4.65 5.42
N ASP A 134 -18.93 -4.96 6.30
CA ASP A 134 -18.89 -4.65 7.74
C ASP A 134 -18.52 -3.17 8.00
N GLY A 135 -19.09 -2.24 7.20
CA GLY A 135 -18.83 -0.81 7.28
C GLY A 135 -17.49 -0.36 6.71
N HIS A 136 -16.72 -1.25 6.10
CA HIS A 136 -15.45 -0.93 5.43
C HIS A 136 -15.61 -0.88 3.91
N HIS A 137 -15.19 0.22 3.28
CA HIS A 137 -15.24 0.35 1.82
C HIS A 137 -14.38 -0.70 1.10
N VAL A 138 -14.91 -1.19 -0.04
CA VAL A 138 -14.23 -2.13 -0.95
C VAL A 138 -13.83 -1.38 -2.22
N TRP A 139 -12.54 -1.15 -2.42
CA TRP A 139 -12.03 -0.46 -3.61
C TRP A 139 -11.51 -1.43 -4.68
N SER A 140 -11.12 -2.63 -4.28
CA SER A 140 -10.51 -3.62 -5.16
C SER A 140 -10.85 -5.04 -4.69
N GLU A 141 -10.61 -6.03 -5.56
CA GLU A 141 -10.64 -7.45 -5.20
C GLU A 141 -9.78 -7.76 -3.97
N ARG A 142 -8.64 -7.12 -3.85
CA ARG A 142 -7.72 -7.31 -2.72
C ARG A 142 -8.35 -6.88 -1.39
N ASP A 143 -9.11 -5.77 -1.40
CA ASP A 143 -9.87 -5.36 -0.22
C ASP A 143 -10.95 -6.36 0.13
N LEU A 144 -11.68 -6.86 -0.87
CA LEU A 144 -12.71 -7.88 -0.69
C LEU A 144 -12.12 -9.10 0.02
N SER A 145 -11.06 -9.68 -0.54
CA SER A 145 -10.38 -10.85 0.05
C SER A 145 -9.86 -10.57 1.46
N PHE A 146 -9.22 -9.43 1.67
CA PHE A 146 -8.67 -9.07 2.98
C PHE A 146 -9.77 -8.86 4.02
N LEU A 147 -10.82 -8.10 3.71
CA LEU A 147 -11.90 -7.84 4.66
C LEU A 147 -12.66 -9.12 5.01
N MET A 148 -12.92 -9.98 4.04
CA MET A 148 -13.55 -11.27 4.29
C MET A 148 -12.67 -12.20 5.15
N SER A 149 -11.35 -12.21 4.94
CA SER A 149 -10.44 -13.03 5.75
C SER A 149 -10.37 -12.62 7.23
N ARG A 150 -10.88 -11.45 7.60
CA ARG A 150 -10.94 -10.96 8.99
C ARG A 150 -12.12 -11.52 9.78
N SER A 151 -13.13 -12.11 9.12
CA SER A 151 -14.24 -12.75 9.80
C SER A 151 -13.82 -14.09 10.42
N LYS A 152 -14.38 -14.40 11.59
CA LYS A 152 -14.17 -15.67 12.30
C LYS A 152 -15.36 -16.62 12.19
N ASP A 153 -16.50 -16.13 11.74
CA ASP A 153 -17.78 -16.87 11.70
C ASP A 153 -18.34 -17.02 10.28
N GLY A 154 -17.77 -16.32 9.29
CA GLY A 154 -18.24 -16.40 7.90
C GLY A 154 -19.54 -15.63 7.66
N VAL A 155 -19.90 -14.70 8.54
CA VAL A 155 -21.08 -13.86 8.41
C VAL A 155 -20.66 -12.42 8.15
N PHE A 156 -21.35 -11.74 7.22
CA PHE A 156 -20.97 -10.39 6.78
C PHE A 156 -22.20 -9.54 6.49
N ASP A 157 -22.06 -8.25 6.75
CA ASP A 157 -22.94 -7.21 6.24
C ASP A 157 -22.34 -6.58 4.98
N PHE A 158 -23.09 -6.60 3.89
CA PHE A 158 -22.64 -6.01 2.63
C PHE A 158 -23.48 -4.80 2.24
N VAL A 159 -22.81 -3.79 1.66
CA VAL A 159 -23.47 -2.81 0.82
C VAL A 159 -22.99 -3.06 -0.61
N VAL A 160 -23.92 -3.37 -1.51
CA VAL A 160 -23.62 -3.62 -2.92
C VAL A 160 -24.31 -2.59 -3.81
N GLU A 161 -23.75 -2.35 -4.99
CA GLU A 161 -24.44 -1.64 -6.06
C GLU A 161 -25.03 -2.65 -7.03
N ARG A 162 -26.33 -2.60 -7.19
CA ARG A 162 -27.14 -3.45 -8.07
C ARG A 162 -27.98 -2.54 -8.97
N ASP A 163 -27.82 -2.64 -10.29
CA ASP A 163 -28.57 -1.81 -11.27
C ASP A 163 -28.48 -0.29 -10.97
N GLY A 164 -27.30 0.16 -10.49
CA GLY A 164 -27.06 1.57 -10.15
C GLY A 164 -27.67 2.01 -8.81
N GLN A 165 -28.25 1.11 -8.03
CA GLN A 165 -28.81 1.41 -6.71
C GLN A 165 -28.01 0.71 -5.59
N LYS A 166 -27.89 1.37 -4.45
CA LYS A 166 -27.31 0.74 -3.27
C LYS A 166 -28.32 -0.21 -2.62
N VAL A 167 -27.87 -1.43 -2.33
CA VAL A 167 -28.64 -2.47 -1.65
C VAL A 167 -27.82 -2.89 -0.44
N GLU A 168 -28.45 -2.88 0.74
CA GLU A 168 -27.88 -3.37 1.99
C GLU A 168 -28.33 -4.80 2.22
N LEU A 169 -27.39 -5.69 2.49
CA LEU A 169 -27.61 -7.10 2.78
C LEU A 169 -26.96 -7.39 4.13
N SER A 170 -27.76 -7.81 5.10
CA SER A 170 -27.28 -8.15 6.43
C SER A 170 -27.25 -9.65 6.63
N ASP A 171 -26.35 -10.10 7.51
CA ASP A 171 -26.20 -11.50 7.91
C ASP A 171 -26.03 -12.45 6.72
N VAL A 172 -25.21 -12.08 5.74
CA VAL A 172 -24.89 -12.95 4.59
C VAL A 172 -23.89 -14.01 5.02
N HIS A 173 -24.27 -15.27 4.94
CA HIS A 173 -23.46 -16.40 5.36
C HIS A 173 -22.61 -16.97 4.22
N PHE A 174 -21.40 -17.40 4.57
CA PHE A 174 -20.49 -18.19 3.74
C PHE A 174 -20.08 -19.45 4.48
N ASP A 175 -19.88 -20.53 3.74
CA ASP A 175 -19.27 -21.73 4.31
C ASP A 175 -17.85 -21.44 4.79
N THR A 176 -17.49 -22.06 5.91
CA THR A 176 -16.16 -21.94 6.52
C THR A 176 -15.48 -23.28 6.61
N GLU A 177 -14.16 -23.28 6.59
CA GLU A 177 -13.33 -24.45 6.83
C GLU A 177 -12.30 -24.13 7.90
N GLN A 178 -12.10 -25.04 8.84
CA GLN A 178 -11.06 -24.92 9.86
C GLN A 178 -9.78 -25.61 9.37
N GLN A 179 -8.71 -24.84 9.22
CA GLN A 179 -7.40 -25.37 8.87
C GLN A 179 -6.36 -24.79 9.85
N ASP A 180 -5.66 -25.66 10.57
CA ASP A 180 -4.61 -25.30 11.55
C ASP A 180 -5.06 -24.26 12.60
N GLY A 181 -6.32 -24.32 13.00
CA GLY A 181 -6.91 -23.38 13.98
C GLY A 181 -7.32 -22.03 13.39
N ILE A 182 -7.20 -21.85 12.08
CA ILE A 182 -7.64 -20.65 11.35
C ILE A 182 -8.94 -20.97 10.62
N THR A 183 -9.91 -20.05 10.72
CA THR A 183 -11.15 -20.13 9.95
C THR A 183 -10.91 -19.57 8.54
N LEU A 184 -11.05 -20.40 7.54
CA LEU A 184 -10.99 -20.00 6.14
C LEU A 184 -12.40 -19.84 5.59
N ILE A 185 -12.67 -18.73 4.92
CA ILE A 185 -13.94 -18.49 4.23
C ILE A 185 -13.89 -19.17 2.87
N LYS A 186 -14.90 -19.99 2.56
CA LYS A 186 -15.06 -20.56 1.21
C LYS A 186 -15.78 -19.56 0.33
N TYR A 187 -15.03 -18.98 -0.60
CA TYR A 187 -15.62 -18.11 -1.62
C TYR A 187 -16.46 -18.95 -2.57
N ASP A 188 -17.73 -18.64 -2.68
CA ASP A 188 -18.72 -19.37 -3.49
C ASP A 188 -19.14 -18.62 -4.76
N PHE A 189 -18.42 -17.53 -5.09
CA PHE A 189 -18.61 -16.73 -6.29
C PHE A 189 -17.30 -16.45 -7.03
N VAL A 190 -17.41 -16.10 -8.29
CA VAL A 190 -16.33 -15.63 -9.16
C VAL A 190 -16.52 -14.17 -9.43
N ILE A 191 -15.45 -13.36 -9.39
CA ILE A 191 -15.49 -11.94 -9.75
C ILE A 191 -15.18 -11.70 -11.22
N ILE A 192 -15.63 -10.56 -11.75
CA ILE A 192 -15.32 -10.13 -13.11
C ILE A 192 -13.85 -9.73 -13.18
N GLY A 193 -13.14 -10.28 -14.16
CA GLY A 193 -11.77 -9.89 -14.49
C GLY A 193 -11.76 -9.03 -15.77
N GLU A 194 -11.04 -7.91 -15.73
CA GLU A 194 -10.85 -7.01 -16.87
C GLU A 194 -9.48 -7.24 -17.51
N LYS A 195 -9.41 -7.18 -18.84
CA LYS A 195 -8.12 -7.22 -19.54
C LYS A 195 -7.30 -5.98 -19.24
N PRO A 196 -5.99 -6.13 -18.96
CA PRO A 196 -5.13 -4.97 -18.74
C PRO A 196 -5.15 -4.03 -19.96
N ASN A 197 -5.40 -2.76 -19.70
CA ASN A 197 -5.18 -1.66 -20.64
C ASN A 197 -4.56 -0.49 -19.86
N PHE A 198 -4.00 0.49 -20.56
CA PHE A 198 -3.25 1.58 -19.93
C PHE A 198 -4.05 2.29 -18.81
N LEU A 199 -5.31 2.61 -19.07
CA LEU A 199 -6.13 3.35 -18.10
C LEU A 199 -6.48 2.52 -16.87
N ASN A 200 -6.92 1.24 -17.07
CA ASN A 200 -7.27 0.41 -15.93
C ASN A 200 -6.04 -0.06 -15.14
N VAL A 201 -4.89 -0.27 -15.80
CA VAL A 201 -3.62 -0.55 -15.11
C VAL A 201 -3.24 0.61 -14.20
N VAL A 202 -3.22 1.86 -14.70
CA VAL A 202 -2.88 3.03 -13.88
C VAL A 202 -3.88 3.19 -12.73
N LYS A 203 -5.19 3.17 -13.01
CA LYS A 203 -6.24 3.28 -12.00
C LYS A 203 -6.08 2.20 -10.92
N ASN A 204 -5.98 0.94 -11.32
CA ASN A 204 -5.88 -0.18 -10.37
C ASN A 204 -4.56 -0.16 -9.60
N SER A 205 -3.46 0.31 -10.19
CA SER A 205 -2.19 0.44 -9.47
C SER A 205 -2.29 1.42 -8.30
N PHE A 206 -2.94 2.58 -8.50
CA PHE A 206 -3.21 3.52 -7.41
C PHE A 206 -4.17 2.92 -6.38
N THR A 207 -5.28 2.33 -6.82
CA THR A 207 -6.29 1.74 -5.93
C THR A 207 -5.69 0.60 -5.10
N GLN A 208 -4.99 -0.33 -5.72
CA GLN A 208 -4.37 -1.45 -5.02
C GLN A 208 -3.25 -1.00 -4.08
N SER A 209 -2.45 0.01 -4.46
CA SER A 209 -1.44 0.57 -3.56
C SER A 209 -2.08 1.21 -2.32
N ALA A 210 -3.17 1.97 -2.50
CA ALA A 210 -3.94 2.54 -1.39
C ALA A 210 -4.57 1.44 -0.51
N SER A 211 -5.09 0.36 -1.12
CA SER A 211 -5.60 -0.81 -0.42
C SER A 211 -4.53 -1.46 0.45
N VAL A 212 -3.32 -1.65 -0.08
CA VAL A 212 -2.19 -2.23 0.69
C VAL A 212 -1.85 -1.36 1.91
N VAL A 213 -1.77 -0.04 1.75
CA VAL A 213 -1.51 0.87 2.88
C VAL A 213 -2.60 0.74 3.94
N ARG A 214 -3.87 0.69 3.51
CA ARG A 214 -5.01 0.50 4.43
C ARG A 214 -4.98 -0.86 5.12
N MET A 215 -4.68 -1.94 4.39
CA MET A 215 -4.55 -3.28 4.95
C MET A 215 -3.49 -3.35 6.05
N VAL A 216 -2.31 -2.76 5.80
CA VAL A 216 -1.25 -2.67 6.82
C VAL A 216 -1.74 -1.89 8.04
N TRP A 217 -2.42 -0.77 7.83
CA TRP A 217 -2.96 0.03 8.93
C TRP A 217 -4.01 -0.72 9.75
N LEU A 218 -4.96 -1.39 9.09
CA LEU A 218 -5.97 -2.20 9.76
C LEU A 218 -5.36 -3.39 10.51
N SER A 219 -4.36 -4.05 9.92
CA SER A 219 -3.65 -5.15 10.58
C SER A 219 -2.90 -4.70 11.83
N LEU A 220 -2.25 -3.52 11.78
CA LEU A 220 -1.60 -2.93 12.96
C LEU A 220 -2.64 -2.57 14.04
N PHE A 221 -3.78 -2.03 13.65
CA PHE A 221 -4.85 -1.72 14.58
C PHE A 221 -5.42 -2.99 15.23
N ASP A 222 -5.68 -4.03 14.43
CA ASP A 222 -6.16 -5.34 14.92
C ASP A 222 -5.16 -5.98 15.89
N LEU A 223 -3.85 -5.83 15.63
CA LEU A 223 -2.80 -6.29 16.53
C LEU A 223 -2.82 -5.55 17.88
N VAL A 224 -2.91 -4.21 17.86
CA VAL A 224 -2.91 -3.39 19.07
C VAL A 224 -4.19 -3.61 19.90
N THR A 225 -5.32 -3.85 19.23
CA THR A 225 -6.61 -4.12 19.90
C THR A 225 -6.78 -5.57 20.35
N GLY A 226 -5.80 -6.45 20.08
CA GLY A 226 -5.81 -7.84 20.51
C GLY A 226 -6.83 -8.71 19.77
N ARG A 227 -7.25 -8.31 18.56
CA ARG A 227 -8.14 -9.10 17.72
C ARG A 227 -7.47 -10.41 17.27
N TYR A 228 -6.17 -10.39 17.09
CA TYR A 228 -5.30 -11.55 16.80
C TYR A 228 -4.35 -11.82 17.96
N GLY A 229 -4.17 -13.09 18.30
CA GLY A 229 -3.18 -13.51 19.28
C GLY A 229 -1.75 -13.38 18.72
N MET A 230 -0.76 -13.24 19.63
CA MET A 230 0.65 -13.20 19.21
C MET A 230 1.10 -14.47 18.44
N SER A 231 0.41 -15.59 18.65
CA SER A 231 0.63 -16.86 17.95
C SER A 231 0.12 -16.85 16.49
N GLU A 232 -0.78 -15.93 16.13
CA GLU A 232 -1.32 -15.79 14.78
C GLU A 232 -0.45 -14.87 13.91
N LEU A 233 0.56 -14.22 14.52
CA LEU A 233 1.56 -13.38 13.84
C LEU A 233 2.72 -14.18 13.26
N ALA A 234 2.51 -15.43 12.89
CA ALA A 234 3.51 -16.24 12.22
C ALA A 234 3.87 -15.59 10.87
N GLY A 235 4.92 -14.78 10.90
CA GLY A 235 5.58 -14.31 9.69
C GLY A 235 6.28 -15.50 8.97
N PRO A 236 6.85 -15.30 7.77
CA PRO A 236 7.49 -16.36 6.98
C PRO A 236 8.67 -17.06 7.68
N VAL A 237 8.94 -16.79 8.92
CA VAL A 237 9.98 -17.39 9.78
C VAL A 237 9.37 -18.26 10.90
N GLY A 238 8.05 -18.35 10.99
CA GLY A 238 7.33 -19.09 12.03
C GLY A 238 6.82 -20.44 11.53
N THR A 239 7.72 -21.29 11.03
CA THR A 239 7.49 -22.73 10.87
C THR A 239 8.33 -23.48 11.86
#